data_ec440d1fccab5af5375f34ab9e9295b6
#
_entry.id   ec440d1fccab5af5375f34ab9e9295b6
#
_cell.length_a   1.000
_cell.length_b   1.000
_cell.length_c   1.000
_cell.angle_alpha   90.00
_cell.angle_beta   90.00
_cell.angle_gamma   90.00
#
_symmetry.space_group_name_H-M   'P 1'
#
loop_
_entity.id
_entity.type
_entity.pdbx_description
1 polymer ?
#
loop_
_entity_poly.entity_id
_entity_poly.type
_entity_poly.pdbx_seq_one_letter_code
_entity_poly.pdbx_strand_id
1 'polypeptide(L)'
;MTPGILGKKIGMTQVFRPDGQVVPVTLLKAGPCMVVQRKTPTTDGYDAVQLGLVEFAKASRTNKPFGGHLKKASAEGVRFLRELRMRPGDDDLKQGDRVLVDQFKPNDKVDVIGVSKGRGFGSLVKRHHFKGGPESHGSMFHRAPGSIGASSFPSRVFPGTRMAGHLGDQQVTVRNLEVVEVVAEDNVLIVKGAVPGPNGGYVLVKRAKR
;
A
#
# COMPACT_ATOMS: atom_id res chain seq x y z
N MET A 1 -14.55 15.07 4.41
CA MET A 1 -13.25 14.56 4.88
C MET A 1 -12.53 13.94 3.71
N THR A 2 -11.22 14.16 3.56
CA THR A 2 -10.48 13.60 2.42
C THR A 2 -10.45 12.07 2.48
N PRO A 3 -10.56 11.36 1.34
CA PRO A 3 -10.64 9.89 1.31
C PRO A 3 -9.36 9.18 1.76
N GLY A 4 -8.23 9.90 1.80
CA GLY A 4 -6.92 9.37 2.20
C GLY A 4 -5.77 10.26 1.75
N ILE A 5 -4.54 9.78 1.96
CA ILE A 5 -3.31 10.49 1.62
C ILE A 5 -2.25 9.53 1.08
N LEU A 6 -1.37 10.04 0.23
CA LEU A 6 -0.18 9.32 -0.22
C LEU A 6 1.00 9.60 0.70
N GLY A 7 1.84 8.62 0.88
CA GLY A 7 3.03 8.78 1.71
C GLY A 7 4.15 7.80 1.35
N LYS A 8 5.20 7.87 2.16
CA LYS A 8 6.39 7.05 2.03
C LYS A 8 6.76 6.46 3.38
N LYS A 9 7.05 5.18 3.42
CA LYS A 9 7.51 4.53 4.64
C LYS A 9 8.93 5.00 4.98
N ILE A 10 9.11 5.58 6.16
CA ILE A 10 10.43 5.97 6.66
C ILE A 10 11.10 4.76 7.31
N GLY A 11 10.43 4.16 8.29
CA GLY A 11 10.99 3.05 9.06
C GLY A 11 10.05 2.59 10.17
N MET A 12 10.56 1.75 11.05
CA MET A 12 9.86 1.31 12.26
C MET A 12 10.67 1.68 13.48
N THR A 13 9.95 2.01 14.55
CA THR A 13 10.51 2.31 15.87
C THR A 13 9.52 1.86 16.96
N GLN A 14 9.76 2.24 18.18
CA GLN A 14 8.86 1.99 19.32
C GLN A 14 8.59 3.29 20.06
N VAL A 15 7.40 3.41 20.60
CA VAL A 15 6.96 4.53 21.44
C VAL A 15 6.55 3.97 22.78
N PHE A 16 6.94 4.64 23.86
CA PHE A 16 6.56 4.30 25.22
C PHE A 16 5.35 5.14 25.63
N ARG A 17 4.28 4.49 26.04
CA ARG A 17 3.12 5.16 26.61
C ARG A 17 3.38 5.53 28.08
N PRO A 18 2.62 6.49 28.62
CA PRO A 18 2.76 6.89 30.04
C PRO A 18 2.52 5.74 31.03
N ASP A 19 1.78 4.72 30.62
CA ASP A 19 1.54 3.49 31.39
C ASP A 19 2.70 2.49 31.35
N GLY A 20 3.82 2.84 30.72
CA GLY A 20 5.00 2.00 30.54
C GLY A 20 4.87 0.98 29.40
N GLN A 21 3.75 0.92 28.70
CA GLN A 21 3.57 0.00 27.59
C GLN A 21 4.41 0.41 26.37
N VAL A 22 5.16 -0.54 25.81
CA VAL A 22 5.91 -0.38 24.56
C VAL A 22 5.01 -0.67 23.37
N VAL A 23 4.87 0.31 22.48
CA VAL A 23 4.05 0.19 21.27
C VAL A 23 4.96 0.20 20.05
N PRO A 24 5.03 -0.89 19.25
CA PRO A 24 5.75 -0.88 17.98
C PRO A 24 5.01 0.00 16.96
N VAL A 25 5.72 0.90 16.31
CA VAL A 25 5.14 1.85 15.37
C VAL A 25 5.91 1.92 14.07
N THR A 26 5.21 2.28 13.00
CA THR A 26 5.80 2.64 11.71
C THR A 26 5.64 4.13 11.47
N LEU A 27 6.73 4.78 11.07
CA LEU A 27 6.76 6.18 10.67
C LEU A 27 6.49 6.29 9.18
N LEU A 28 5.47 7.07 8.81
CA LEU A 28 5.10 7.35 7.44
C LEU A 28 5.22 8.86 7.19
N LYS A 29 5.98 9.26 6.18
CA LYS A 29 5.93 10.62 5.66
C LYS A 29 4.68 10.71 4.78
N ALA A 30 3.63 11.32 5.28
CA ALA A 30 2.30 11.38 4.67
C ALA A 30 2.04 12.79 4.11
N GLY A 31 2.31 12.95 2.82
CA GLY A 31 2.19 14.24 2.14
C GLY A 31 3.49 15.08 2.14
N PRO A 32 3.40 16.36 1.73
CA PRO A 32 2.20 17.00 1.19
C PRO A 32 1.73 16.36 -0.12
N CYS A 33 0.41 16.25 -0.30
CA CYS A 33 -0.18 15.78 -1.55
C CYS A 33 -0.93 16.93 -2.23
N MET A 34 -1.04 16.85 -3.56
CA MET A 34 -1.81 17.79 -4.37
C MET A 34 -2.85 17.02 -5.19
N VAL A 35 -4.03 17.63 -5.35
CA VAL A 35 -5.08 17.11 -6.23
C VAL A 35 -4.71 17.45 -7.67
N VAL A 36 -4.35 16.43 -8.43
CA VAL A 36 -3.96 16.60 -9.84
C VAL A 36 -5.18 16.59 -10.75
N GLN A 37 -6.17 15.77 -10.45
CA GLN A 37 -7.40 15.69 -11.24
C GLN A 37 -8.58 15.32 -10.36
N ARG A 38 -9.72 15.95 -10.62
CA ARG A 38 -11.02 15.59 -10.06
C ARG A 38 -11.81 14.84 -11.13
N LYS A 39 -12.27 13.65 -10.83
CA LYS A 39 -13.11 12.83 -11.71
C LYS A 39 -14.54 12.86 -11.21
N THR A 40 -15.47 13.03 -12.13
CA THR A 40 -16.90 13.14 -11.85
C THR A 40 -17.70 12.08 -12.61
N PRO A 41 -18.86 11.65 -12.09
CA PRO A 41 -19.69 10.67 -12.77
C PRO A 41 -20.11 11.07 -14.18
N THR A 42 -20.23 12.37 -14.44
CA THR A 42 -20.66 12.92 -15.74
C THR A 42 -19.61 12.79 -16.83
N THR A 43 -18.31 12.96 -16.47
CA THR A 43 -17.21 12.92 -17.44
C THR A 43 -16.49 11.60 -17.48
N ASP A 44 -16.29 10.99 -16.31
CA ASP A 44 -15.44 9.80 -16.13
C ASP A 44 -16.23 8.54 -15.75
N GLY A 45 -17.55 8.66 -15.50
CA GLY A 45 -18.42 7.56 -15.10
C GLY A 45 -18.29 7.15 -13.61
N TYR A 46 -17.44 7.82 -12.84
CA TYR A 46 -17.27 7.57 -11.41
C TYR A 46 -16.68 8.78 -10.68
N ASP A 47 -16.87 8.80 -9.37
CA ASP A 47 -16.40 9.86 -8.50
C ASP A 47 -15.08 9.50 -7.84
N ALA A 48 -14.01 10.27 -8.13
CA ALA A 48 -12.68 10.02 -7.59
C ALA A 48 -11.80 11.28 -7.64
N VAL A 49 -10.75 11.25 -6.82
CA VAL A 49 -9.70 12.26 -6.79
C VAL A 49 -8.37 11.60 -7.09
N GLN A 50 -7.63 12.14 -8.05
CA GLN A 50 -6.26 11.75 -8.30
C GLN A 50 -5.32 12.63 -7.46
N LEU A 51 -4.65 11.99 -6.49
CA LEU A 51 -3.66 12.63 -5.64
C LEU A 51 -2.25 12.41 -6.18
N GLY A 52 -1.43 13.44 -6.11
CA GLY A 52 0.00 13.41 -6.37
C GLY A 52 0.80 13.68 -5.10
N LEU A 53 1.73 12.81 -4.75
CA LEU A 53 2.69 13.06 -3.67
C LEU A 53 3.76 14.03 -4.17
N VAL A 54 3.87 15.18 -3.51
CA VAL A 54 4.86 16.21 -3.84
C VAL A 54 6.20 15.79 -3.24
N GLU A 55 7.14 15.47 -4.11
CA GLU A 55 8.53 15.19 -3.75
C GLU A 55 9.44 16.04 -4.63
N PHE A 56 10.65 16.36 -4.13
CA PHE A 56 11.64 17.03 -4.95
C PHE A 56 12.07 16.12 -6.11
N ALA A 57 11.44 16.29 -7.28
CA ALA A 57 11.78 15.59 -8.50
C ALA A 57 12.40 16.58 -9.49
N LYS A 58 13.59 16.25 -10.01
CA LYS A 58 14.19 17.05 -11.09
C LYS A 58 13.28 16.99 -12.32
N ALA A 59 12.95 18.14 -12.89
CA ALA A 59 12.10 18.25 -14.08
C ALA A 59 12.60 17.40 -15.26
N SER A 60 13.92 17.23 -15.38
CA SER A 60 14.58 16.41 -16.41
C SER A 60 14.24 14.91 -16.32
N ARG A 61 13.69 14.43 -15.20
CA ARG A 61 13.27 13.02 -15.02
C ARG A 61 11.79 12.79 -15.29
N THR A 62 11.06 13.84 -15.68
CA THR A 62 9.62 13.76 -15.95
C THR A 62 9.38 13.61 -17.45
N ASN A 63 8.70 12.55 -17.86
CA ASN A 63 8.33 12.33 -19.26
C ASN A 63 7.38 13.43 -19.74
N LYS A 64 7.48 13.84 -21.01
CA LYS A 64 6.66 14.90 -21.62
C LYS A 64 5.14 14.71 -21.41
N PRO A 65 4.53 13.51 -21.64
CA PRO A 65 3.11 13.28 -21.38
C PRO A 65 2.72 13.49 -19.92
N PHE A 66 3.52 12.94 -19.00
CA PHE A 66 3.29 13.10 -17.57
C PHE A 66 3.44 14.57 -17.12
N GLY A 67 4.46 15.25 -17.62
CA GLY A 67 4.64 16.69 -17.39
C GLY A 67 3.47 17.53 -17.91
N GLY A 68 2.90 17.18 -19.07
CA GLY A 68 1.70 17.84 -19.61
C GLY A 68 0.46 17.63 -18.74
N HIS A 69 0.29 16.42 -18.17
CA HIS A 69 -0.77 16.13 -17.21
C HIS A 69 -0.64 16.95 -15.93
N LEU A 70 0.55 17.03 -15.36
CA LEU A 70 0.81 17.80 -14.13
C LEU A 70 0.66 19.31 -14.34
N LYS A 71 1.04 19.84 -15.50
CA LYS A 71 0.89 21.27 -15.83
C LYS A 71 -0.57 21.74 -15.78
N LYS A 72 -1.53 20.89 -16.16
CA LYS A 72 -2.96 21.21 -16.10
C LYS A 72 -3.43 21.52 -14.66
N ALA A 73 -2.76 20.92 -13.67
CA ALA A 73 -3.07 21.11 -12.25
C ALA A 73 -2.08 22.06 -11.55
N SER A 74 -1.15 22.69 -12.29
CA SER A 74 -0.04 23.44 -11.72
C SER A 74 0.74 22.66 -10.66
N ALA A 75 0.79 21.32 -10.81
CA ALA A 75 1.38 20.39 -9.85
C ALA A 75 2.84 20.13 -10.22
N GLU A 76 3.74 20.83 -9.57
CA GLU A 76 5.17 20.61 -9.75
C GLU A 76 5.72 19.62 -8.72
N GLY A 77 6.78 18.89 -9.09
CA GLY A 77 7.49 18.00 -8.19
C GLY A 77 6.75 16.71 -7.82
N VAL A 78 5.66 16.38 -8.50
CA VAL A 78 4.90 15.14 -8.25
C VAL A 78 5.59 13.95 -8.90
N ARG A 79 5.83 12.90 -8.13
CA ARG A 79 6.46 11.65 -8.60
C ARG A 79 5.52 10.43 -8.54
N PHE A 80 4.63 10.40 -7.58
CA PHE A 80 3.75 9.26 -7.34
C PHE A 80 2.30 9.70 -7.38
N LEU A 81 1.50 9.11 -8.29
CA LEU A 81 0.08 9.38 -8.48
C LEU A 81 -0.76 8.16 -8.11
N ARG A 82 -1.87 8.38 -7.43
CA ARG A 82 -2.90 7.35 -7.20
C ARG A 82 -4.27 7.99 -7.14
N GLU A 83 -5.26 7.22 -7.55
CA GLU A 83 -6.66 7.60 -7.45
C GLU A 83 -7.30 7.07 -6.18
N LEU A 84 -8.13 7.91 -5.60
CA LEU A 84 -8.94 7.59 -4.44
C LEU A 84 -10.40 7.82 -4.80
N ARG A 85 -11.21 6.78 -4.69
CA ARG A 85 -12.66 6.88 -4.83
C ARG A 85 -13.22 7.75 -3.72
N MET A 86 -14.04 8.73 -4.09
CA MET A 86 -14.78 9.56 -3.15
C MET A 86 -15.95 8.76 -2.58
N ARG A 87 -16.29 9.04 -1.34
CA ARG A 87 -17.46 8.48 -0.66
C ARG A 87 -18.47 9.60 -0.40
N PRO A 88 -19.76 9.28 -0.28
CA PRO A 88 -20.74 10.26 0.20
C PRO A 88 -20.29 10.85 1.54
N GLY A 89 -20.21 12.18 1.64
CA GLY A 89 -19.75 12.90 2.82
C GLY A 89 -18.24 13.21 2.86
N ASP A 90 -17.47 12.83 1.84
CA ASP A 90 -16.11 13.35 1.67
C ASP A 90 -16.14 14.81 1.19
N ASP A 91 -15.10 15.58 1.56
CA ASP A 91 -14.98 16.98 1.14
C ASP A 91 -14.85 17.07 -0.40
N ASP A 92 -15.46 18.10 -0.97
CA ASP A 92 -15.35 18.36 -2.41
C ASP A 92 -13.99 18.99 -2.70
N LEU A 93 -13.02 18.12 -2.99
CA LEU A 93 -11.66 18.51 -3.34
C LEU A 93 -11.59 18.98 -4.78
N LYS A 94 -11.06 20.17 -5.00
CA LYS A 94 -10.85 20.74 -6.33
C LYS A 94 -9.43 20.48 -6.83
N GLN A 95 -9.26 20.56 -8.14
CA GLN A 95 -7.95 20.47 -8.76
C GLN A 95 -7.03 21.60 -8.23
N GLY A 96 -5.81 21.26 -7.82
CA GLY A 96 -4.86 22.18 -7.21
C GLY A 96 -4.87 22.23 -5.68
N ASP A 97 -5.90 21.69 -5.02
CA ASP A 97 -5.97 21.67 -3.56
C ASP A 97 -4.83 20.84 -2.96
N ARG A 98 -4.37 21.27 -1.78
CA ARG A 98 -3.35 20.54 -1.01
C ARG A 98 -4.00 19.70 0.07
N VAL A 99 -3.53 18.47 0.18
CA VAL A 99 -3.94 17.51 1.21
C VAL A 99 -2.75 17.25 2.11
N LEU A 100 -2.91 17.57 3.39
CA LEU A 100 -1.89 17.44 4.44
C LEU A 100 -2.27 16.33 5.43
N VAL A 101 -1.34 16.02 6.33
CA VAL A 101 -1.50 14.98 7.33
C VAL A 101 -2.52 15.33 8.42
N ASP A 102 -2.84 16.62 8.61
CA ASP A 102 -3.72 17.16 9.66
C ASP A 102 -5.15 16.62 9.63
N GLN A 103 -5.53 16.01 8.50
CA GLN A 103 -6.82 15.33 8.37
C GLN A 103 -6.98 14.12 9.30
N PHE A 104 -5.88 13.54 9.79
CA PHE A 104 -5.89 12.40 10.72
C PHE A 104 -5.74 12.89 12.15
N LYS A 105 -6.38 12.17 13.06
CA LYS A 105 -6.30 12.43 14.50
C LYS A 105 -5.73 11.21 15.22
N PRO A 106 -5.10 11.39 16.38
CA PRO A 106 -4.74 10.26 17.24
C PRO A 106 -5.96 9.36 17.52
N ASN A 107 -5.73 8.05 17.59
CA ASN A 107 -6.73 6.99 17.74
C ASN A 107 -7.63 6.75 16.50
N ASP A 108 -7.47 7.47 15.40
CA ASP A 108 -8.13 7.12 14.14
C ASP A 108 -7.66 5.75 13.65
N LYS A 109 -8.57 4.99 13.01
CA LYS A 109 -8.21 3.74 12.34
C LYS A 109 -8.00 3.99 10.86
N VAL A 110 -6.88 3.49 10.34
CA VAL A 110 -6.48 3.66 8.95
C VAL A 110 -6.15 2.32 8.30
N ASP A 111 -6.41 2.24 7.00
CA ASP A 111 -5.99 1.14 6.13
C ASP A 111 -4.78 1.59 5.32
N VAL A 112 -3.69 0.86 5.39
CA VAL A 112 -2.46 1.19 4.67
C VAL A 112 -2.24 0.18 3.55
N ILE A 113 -2.15 0.69 2.34
CA ILE A 113 -1.95 -0.08 1.12
C ILE A 113 -0.53 0.19 0.62
N GLY A 114 0.21 -0.87 0.36
CA GLY A 114 1.56 -0.77 -0.18
C GLY A 114 1.93 -2.02 -0.97
N VAL A 115 3.08 -1.99 -1.61
CA VAL A 115 3.63 -3.15 -2.32
C VAL A 115 4.57 -3.90 -1.38
N SER A 116 4.34 -5.19 -1.19
CA SER A 116 5.15 -6.03 -0.32
C SER A 116 6.56 -6.23 -0.89
N LYS A 117 7.53 -6.57 -0.04
CA LYS A 117 8.87 -6.92 -0.51
C LYS A 117 8.83 -8.15 -1.43
N GLY A 118 9.49 -8.09 -2.59
CA GLY A 118 9.64 -9.23 -3.48
C GLY A 118 10.51 -10.32 -2.86
N ARG A 119 10.15 -11.58 -3.08
CA ARG A 119 10.88 -12.76 -2.61
C ARG A 119 11.26 -13.71 -3.76
N GLY A 120 11.11 -13.24 -5.00
CA GLY A 120 11.40 -14.01 -6.20
C GLY A 120 10.48 -15.22 -6.39
N PHE A 121 10.99 -16.28 -6.99
CA PHE A 121 10.25 -17.53 -7.17
C PHE A 121 10.21 -18.31 -5.85
N GLY A 122 9.04 -18.52 -5.30
CA GLY A 122 8.81 -19.24 -4.05
C GLY A 122 8.43 -20.68 -4.28
N SER A 123 9.11 -21.61 -3.57
CA SER A 123 8.67 -23.01 -3.53
C SER A 123 7.33 -23.15 -2.80
N LEU A 124 6.66 -24.26 -2.98
CA LEU A 124 5.38 -24.58 -2.33
C LEU A 124 5.45 -24.49 -0.80
N VAL A 125 6.55 -24.95 -0.22
CA VAL A 125 6.79 -24.87 1.23
C VAL A 125 6.79 -23.41 1.68
N LYS A 126 7.50 -22.53 0.98
CA LYS A 126 7.60 -21.09 1.35
C LYS A 126 6.36 -20.29 0.99
N ARG A 127 5.73 -20.60 -0.16
CA ARG A 127 4.60 -19.82 -0.71
C ARG A 127 3.27 -20.21 -0.08
N HIS A 128 3.05 -21.51 0.16
CA HIS A 128 1.77 -22.05 0.61
C HIS A 128 1.85 -22.83 1.91
N HIS A 129 3.03 -22.87 2.56
CA HIS A 129 3.25 -23.55 3.84
C HIS A 129 3.00 -25.06 3.79
N PHE A 130 3.34 -25.70 2.67
CA PHE A 130 3.28 -27.16 2.54
C PHE A 130 4.36 -27.79 3.42
N LYS A 131 4.04 -28.92 4.05
CA LYS A 131 4.95 -29.60 5.00
C LYS A 131 6.16 -30.21 4.28
N GLY A 132 5.97 -30.68 3.05
CA GLY A 132 6.98 -31.52 2.37
C GLY A 132 6.96 -32.95 2.87
N GLY A 133 8.00 -33.72 2.56
CA GLY A 133 8.21 -35.07 3.01
C GLY A 133 9.37 -35.21 4.01
N PRO A 134 9.64 -36.44 4.51
CA PRO A 134 10.77 -36.73 5.38
C PRO A 134 12.12 -36.36 4.75
N GLU A 135 13.05 -35.88 5.57
CA GLU A 135 14.41 -35.54 5.10
C GLU A 135 15.38 -36.72 5.21
N SER A 136 15.00 -37.80 5.95
CA SER A 136 15.78 -39.00 6.21
C SER A 136 14.98 -40.27 5.89
N HIS A 137 15.46 -41.44 6.33
CA HIS A 137 14.85 -42.76 6.09
C HIS A 137 14.68 -43.11 4.63
N GLY A 138 15.61 -42.68 3.75
CA GLY A 138 15.59 -42.98 2.32
C GLY A 138 14.53 -42.29 1.51
N SER A 139 13.86 -41.27 2.05
CA SER A 139 12.85 -40.50 1.31
C SER A 139 13.49 -39.75 0.16
N MET A 140 12.88 -39.86 -1.03
CA MET A 140 13.21 -39.03 -2.20
C MET A 140 12.27 -37.80 -2.32
N PHE A 141 11.24 -37.71 -1.48
CA PHE A 141 10.24 -36.65 -1.48
C PHE A 141 10.54 -35.67 -0.36
N HIS A 142 11.25 -34.59 -0.67
CA HIS A 142 11.63 -33.57 0.33
C HIS A 142 10.74 -32.32 0.26
N ARG A 143 10.75 -31.63 -0.88
CA ARG A 143 10.09 -30.33 -1.06
C ARG A 143 9.14 -30.29 -2.25
N ALA A 144 8.79 -31.43 -2.80
CA ALA A 144 7.90 -31.54 -3.94
C ALA A 144 6.42 -31.30 -3.54
N PRO A 145 5.53 -30.97 -4.49
CA PRO A 145 4.13 -30.61 -4.19
C PRO A 145 3.27 -31.79 -3.69
N GLY A 146 3.63 -33.04 -4.06
CA GLY A 146 2.76 -34.18 -3.93
C GLY A 146 1.76 -34.27 -5.09
N SER A 147 0.60 -34.83 -4.84
CA SER A 147 -0.46 -34.91 -5.85
C SER A 147 -0.98 -33.53 -6.23
N ILE A 148 -1.16 -33.33 -7.54
CA ILE A 148 -1.69 -32.09 -8.11
C ILE A 148 -3.11 -32.25 -8.66
N GLY A 149 -3.69 -33.43 -8.54
CA GLY A 149 -5.04 -33.73 -8.99
C GLY A 149 -5.36 -35.22 -9.00
N ALA A 150 -6.58 -35.53 -9.41
CA ALA A 150 -7.00 -36.91 -9.67
C ALA A 150 -6.38 -37.44 -10.96
N SER A 151 -6.40 -38.76 -11.17
CA SER A 151 -5.75 -39.47 -12.29
C SER A 151 -6.40 -39.16 -13.66
N SER A 152 -6.90 -40.21 -14.35
CA SER A 152 -7.39 -40.11 -15.73
C SER A 152 -8.63 -39.22 -15.91
N PHE A 153 -9.43 -39.07 -14.89
CA PHE A 153 -10.52 -38.08 -14.88
C PHE A 153 -10.27 -37.05 -13.75
N PRO A 154 -10.25 -35.76 -14.07
CA PRO A 154 -10.64 -35.03 -15.28
C PRO A 154 -9.50 -34.81 -16.31
N SER A 155 -8.36 -35.51 -16.21
CA SER A 155 -7.19 -35.41 -17.10
C SER A 155 -6.59 -34.02 -17.24
N ARG A 156 -6.78 -33.18 -16.23
CA ARG A 156 -6.25 -31.81 -16.17
C ARG A 156 -6.01 -31.37 -14.73
N VAL A 157 -5.14 -30.39 -14.56
CA VAL A 157 -4.97 -29.68 -13.29
C VAL A 157 -5.95 -28.52 -13.26
N PHE A 158 -6.73 -28.42 -12.18
CA PHE A 158 -7.70 -27.33 -12.05
C PHE A 158 -7.03 -25.96 -11.88
N PRO A 159 -7.61 -24.86 -12.45
CA PRO A 159 -7.17 -23.51 -12.16
C PRO A 159 -7.23 -23.22 -10.67
N GLY A 160 -6.24 -22.47 -10.17
CA GLY A 160 -6.14 -22.13 -8.75
C GLY A 160 -5.46 -23.18 -7.87
N THR A 161 -5.05 -24.34 -8.43
CA THR A 161 -4.22 -25.31 -7.70
C THR A 161 -2.95 -24.66 -7.19
N ARG A 162 -2.65 -24.86 -5.90
CA ARG A 162 -1.51 -24.24 -5.24
C ARG A 162 -0.20 -24.80 -5.77
N MET A 163 0.57 -23.96 -6.45
CA MET A 163 1.87 -24.33 -7.04
C MET A 163 2.94 -23.31 -6.68
N ALA A 164 4.19 -23.67 -6.93
CA ALA A 164 5.32 -22.74 -6.85
C ALA A 164 5.12 -21.57 -7.82
N GLY A 165 5.73 -20.44 -7.53
CA GLY A 165 5.60 -19.25 -8.38
C GLY A 165 6.09 -17.98 -7.70
N HIS A 166 5.81 -16.86 -8.32
CA HIS A 166 6.19 -15.54 -7.81
C HIS A 166 5.64 -15.30 -6.42
N LEU A 167 6.49 -14.82 -5.52
CA LEU A 167 6.15 -14.51 -4.13
C LEU A 167 6.59 -13.10 -3.78
N GLY A 168 5.70 -12.36 -3.12
CA GLY A 168 5.92 -10.95 -2.81
C GLY A 168 5.72 -10.05 -4.03
N ASP A 169 6.16 -8.77 -3.92
CA ASP A 169 5.96 -7.70 -4.92
C ASP A 169 4.49 -7.58 -5.34
N GLN A 170 3.60 -7.74 -4.38
CA GLN A 170 2.16 -7.68 -4.56
C GLN A 170 1.58 -6.53 -3.72
N GLN A 171 0.51 -5.94 -4.23
CA GLN A 171 -0.23 -4.96 -3.45
C GLN A 171 -0.92 -5.65 -2.26
N VAL A 172 -0.61 -5.16 -1.06
CA VAL A 172 -1.16 -5.66 0.20
C VAL A 172 -1.79 -4.51 0.95
N THR A 173 -2.94 -4.76 1.55
CA THR A 173 -3.63 -3.83 2.43
C THR A 173 -3.60 -4.34 3.86
N VAL A 174 -3.00 -3.57 4.75
CA VAL A 174 -3.10 -3.80 6.20
C VAL A 174 -4.20 -2.89 6.73
N ARG A 175 -5.22 -3.50 7.31
CA ARG A 175 -6.45 -2.81 7.73
C ARG A 175 -6.43 -2.46 9.21
N ASN A 176 -7.19 -1.42 9.56
CA ASN A 176 -7.50 -1.04 10.94
C ASN A 176 -6.26 -0.73 11.81
N LEU A 177 -5.22 -0.17 11.22
CA LEU A 177 -4.09 0.32 12.01
C LEU A 177 -4.50 1.57 12.80
N GLU A 178 -4.11 1.63 14.06
CA GLU A 178 -4.35 2.76 14.95
C GLU A 178 -3.31 3.85 14.70
N VAL A 179 -3.76 5.09 14.53
CA VAL A 179 -2.89 6.26 14.49
C VAL A 179 -2.49 6.60 15.92
N VAL A 180 -1.21 6.53 16.22
CA VAL A 180 -0.68 6.84 17.56
C VAL A 180 -0.50 8.34 17.72
N GLU A 181 0.13 8.97 16.73
CA GLU A 181 0.46 10.39 16.76
C GLU A 181 0.53 10.96 15.35
N VAL A 182 0.31 12.27 15.23
CA VAL A 182 0.42 13.03 13.98
C VAL A 182 1.32 14.22 14.22
N VAL A 183 2.47 14.28 13.52
CA VAL A 183 3.40 15.40 13.56
C VAL A 183 3.19 16.23 12.30
N ALA A 184 2.43 17.33 12.44
CA ALA A 184 2.03 18.16 11.31
C ALA A 184 3.21 18.90 10.66
N GLU A 185 4.16 19.39 11.46
CA GLU A 185 5.33 20.16 11.00
C GLU A 185 6.17 19.37 9.96
N ASP A 186 6.41 18.09 10.23
CA ASP A 186 7.20 17.21 9.38
C ASP A 186 6.37 16.38 8.38
N ASN A 187 5.05 16.52 8.41
CA ASN A 187 4.11 15.65 7.68
C ASN A 187 4.32 14.17 8.00
N VAL A 188 4.53 13.84 9.27
CA VAL A 188 4.75 12.45 9.72
C VAL A 188 3.50 11.91 10.39
N LEU A 189 3.08 10.73 9.94
CA LEU A 189 2.00 9.93 10.52
C LEU A 189 2.60 8.70 11.20
N ILE A 190 2.36 8.56 12.49
CA ILE A 190 2.85 7.44 13.30
C ILE A 190 1.71 6.44 13.47
N VAL A 191 1.86 5.24 12.91
CA VAL A 191 0.85 4.18 12.96
C VAL A 191 1.35 2.99 13.75
N LYS A 192 0.48 2.39 14.55
CA LYS A 192 0.78 1.21 15.36
C LYS A 192 0.90 -0.02 14.47
N GLY A 193 2.02 -0.73 14.60
CA GLY A 193 2.26 -2.00 13.91
C GLY A 193 3.02 -1.89 12.60
N ALA A 194 2.96 -2.95 11.79
CA ALA A 194 3.73 -3.10 10.58
C ALA A 194 2.98 -2.57 9.35
N VAL A 195 3.73 -1.96 8.42
CA VAL A 195 3.24 -1.47 7.13
C VAL A 195 3.96 -2.21 6.01
N PRO A 196 3.26 -2.61 4.92
CA PRO A 196 3.87 -3.35 3.83
C PRO A 196 4.95 -2.56 3.10
N GLY A 197 5.91 -3.27 2.56
CA GLY A 197 7.00 -2.74 1.73
C GLY A 197 8.29 -2.44 2.47
N PRO A 198 9.34 -2.09 1.71
CA PRO A 198 10.62 -1.65 2.24
C PRO A 198 10.55 -0.22 2.77
N ASN A 199 11.57 0.20 3.52
CA ASN A 199 11.79 1.61 3.83
C ASN A 199 12.00 2.38 2.51
N GLY A 200 11.44 3.58 2.42
CA GLY A 200 11.41 4.36 1.18
C GLY A 200 10.31 3.94 0.18
N GLY A 201 9.55 2.87 0.45
CA GLY A 201 8.43 2.45 -0.37
C GLY A 201 7.22 3.39 -0.28
N TYR A 202 6.51 3.55 -1.38
CA TYR A 202 5.27 4.34 -1.43
C TYR A 202 4.10 3.58 -0.80
N VAL A 203 3.29 4.31 -0.07
CA VAL A 203 2.08 3.80 0.57
C VAL A 203 0.90 4.73 0.33
N LEU A 204 -0.29 4.16 0.35
CA LEU A 204 -1.54 4.87 0.31
C LEU A 204 -2.26 4.61 1.63
N VAL A 205 -2.53 5.67 2.38
CA VAL A 205 -3.23 5.63 3.65
C VAL A 205 -4.67 6.07 3.43
N LYS A 206 -5.63 5.24 3.80
CA LYS A 206 -7.06 5.53 3.75
C LYS A 206 -7.66 5.44 5.14
N ARG A 207 -8.71 6.21 5.40
CA ARG A 207 -9.52 5.96 6.61
C ARG A 207 -10.19 4.59 6.52
N ALA A 208 -10.13 3.83 7.59
CA ALA A 208 -10.80 2.54 7.67
C ALA A 208 -12.32 2.70 7.44
N LYS A 209 -12.93 1.71 6.80
CA LYS A 209 -14.39 1.64 6.76
C LYS A 209 -14.89 1.29 8.17
N ARG A 210 -15.82 2.05 8.68
CA ARG A 210 -16.62 1.65 9.84
C ARG A 210 -17.53 0.49 9.47
#